data_a6283940f791f5606ed6aa8a78c2dfa5
#
_entry.id   a6283940f791f5606ed6aa8a78c2dfa5
#
_cell.length_a   1.000
_cell.length_b   1.000
_cell.length_c   1.000
_cell.angle_alpha   90.00
_cell.angle_beta   90.00
_cell.angle_gamma   90.00
#
_symmetry.space_group_name_H-M   'P 1'
#
loop_
_entity.id
_entity.type
_entity.pdbx_description
1 polymer ?
#
loop_
_entity_poly.entity_id
_entity_poly.type
_entity_poly.pdbx_seq_one_letter_code
_entity_poly.pdbx_strand_id
1 'polypeptide(L)'
;MINVKDEVYEALCTVTDNVTDFYPRDWEQDLAIQYIEEDNKVMEYTDMEEQKAYCRYRIDIWARKSTSTAAVAVDRAVAALGLKRIQCMDVEDPSGYKHKQMRYEMVIDVKTKQVYHNY
;
A
#
# COMPACT_ATOMS: atom_id res chain seq x y z
N MET A 1 -0.33 18.85 0.13
CA MET A 1 -0.80 17.50 -0.17
C MET A 1 0.11 16.87 -1.23
N ILE A 2 0.38 15.60 -1.09
CA ILE A 2 1.18 14.86 -2.05
C ILE A 2 0.40 13.65 -2.53
N ASN A 3 0.59 13.26 -3.79
CA ASN A 3 -0.04 12.09 -4.37
C ASN A 3 1.05 11.09 -4.77
N VAL A 4 1.06 9.93 -4.12
CA VAL A 4 1.98 8.83 -4.42
C VAL A 4 1.25 7.56 -4.84
N LYS A 5 -0.04 7.66 -5.19
CA LYS A 5 -0.85 6.51 -5.60
C LYS A 5 -0.27 5.81 -6.82
N ASP A 6 0.22 6.57 -7.79
CA ASP A 6 0.77 5.97 -9.01
C ASP A 6 2.03 5.17 -8.72
N GLU A 7 2.90 5.67 -7.83
CA GLU A 7 4.10 4.96 -7.43
C GLU A 7 3.76 3.66 -6.68
N VAL A 8 2.73 3.70 -5.82
CA VAL A 8 2.25 2.50 -5.13
C VAL A 8 1.68 1.49 -6.14
N TYR A 9 0.87 1.96 -7.08
CA TYR A 9 0.32 1.11 -8.14
C TYR A 9 1.43 0.44 -8.95
N GLU A 10 2.40 1.20 -9.41
CA GLU A 10 3.52 0.68 -10.20
C GLU A 10 4.35 -0.35 -9.41
N ALA A 11 4.58 -0.09 -8.13
CA ALA A 11 5.28 -1.03 -7.26
C ALA A 11 4.51 -2.36 -7.14
N LEU A 12 3.20 -2.30 -6.94
CA LEU A 12 2.36 -3.49 -6.84
C LEU A 12 2.28 -4.26 -8.18
N CYS A 13 2.33 -3.56 -9.30
CA CYS A 13 2.34 -4.18 -10.63
C CYS A 13 3.59 -5.03 -10.90
N THR A 14 4.65 -4.87 -10.11
CA THR A 14 5.81 -5.77 -10.19
C THR A 14 5.51 -7.15 -9.61
N VAL A 15 4.46 -7.28 -8.81
CA VAL A 15 4.04 -8.54 -8.18
C VAL A 15 3.02 -9.27 -9.05
N THR A 16 2.03 -8.55 -9.57
CA THR A 16 1.00 -9.09 -10.46
C THR A 16 0.40 -7.97 -11.30
N ASP A 17 -0.17 -8.31 -12.45
CA ASP A 17 -0.91 -7.36 -13.28
C ASP A 17 -2.32 -7.07 -12.74
N ASN A 18 -2.82 -7.92 -11.85
CA ASN A 18 -4.18 -7.82 -11.32
C ASN A 18 -4.21 -6.92 -10.07
N VAL A 19 -3.95 -5.62 -10.28
CA VAL A 19 -3.89 -4.60 -9.23
C VAL A 19 -4.98 -3.56 -9.49
N THR A 20 -5.82 -3.30 -8.50
CA THR A 20 -6.90 -2.31 -8.60
C THR A 20 -6.98 -1.45 -7.34
N ASP A 21 -7.57 -0.26 -7.45
CA ASP A 21 -7.89 0.60 -6.31
C ASP A 21 -9.35 0.46 -5.88
N PHE A 22 -10.02 -0.54 -6.40
CA PHE A 22 -11.38 -0.94 -6.02
C PHE A 22 -11.41 -2.44 -5.80
N TYR A 23 -12.52 -2.97 -5.31
CA TYR A 23 -12.67 -4.40 -5.05
C TYR A 23 -12.40 -5.19 -6.35
N PRO A 24 -11.52 -6.23 -6.30
CA PRO A 24 -11.15 -6.96 -7.50
C PRO A 24 -12.34 -7.55 -8.24
N ARG A 25 -12.31 -7.47 -9.57
CA ARG A 25 -13.35 -8.02 -10.46
C ARG A 25 -12.89 -9.25 -11.18
N ASP A 26 -11.58 -9.40 -11.40
CA ASP A 26 -11.01 -10.55 -12.08
C ASP A 26 -10.55 -11.59 -11.07
N TRP A 27 -11.40 -12.59 -10.87
CA TRP A 27 -11.15 -13.70 -9.97
C TRP A 27 -10.66 -14.97 -10.67
N GLU A 28 -10.41 -14.90 -11.98
CA GLU A 28 -9.85 -16.01 -12.74
C GLU A 28 -8.36 -16.15 -12.51
N GLN A 29 -7.69 -15.07 -12.17
CA GLN A 29 -6.26 -15.08 -11.84
C GLN A 29 -6.05 -15.62 -10.43
N ASP A 30 -4.88 -16.24 -10.20
CA ASP A 30 -4.53 -16.80 -8.90
C ASP A 30 -4.29 -15.75 -7.84
N LEU A 31 -4.02 -14.52 -8.24
CA LEU A 31 -3.64 -13.43 -7.34
C LEU A 31 -4.38 -12.15 -7.72
N ALA A 32 -4.91 -11.47 -6.72
CA ALA A 32 -5.51 -10.14 -6.87
C ALA A 32 -5.01 -9.24 -5.75
N ILE A 33 -4.70 -8.00 -6.08
CA ILE A 33 -4.24 -7.00 -5.12
C ILE A 33 -5.11 -5.75 -5.24
N GLN A 34 -5.58 -5.25 -4.09
CA GLN A 34 -6.26 -3.98 -3.98
C GLN A 34 -5.42 -3.05 -3.11
N TYR A 35 -5.34 -1.78 -3.51
CA TYR A 35 -4.70 -0.75 -2.68
C TYR A 35 -5.65 0.41 -2.46
N ILE A 36 -5.62 0.97 -1.25
CA ILE A 36 -6.47 2.10 -0.86
C ILE A 36 -5.63 3.07 -0.05
N GLU A 37 -5.69 4.35 -0.42
CA GLU A 37 -5.16 5.40 0.43
C GLU A 37 -6.17 5.66 1.55
N GLU A 38 -5.79 5.33 2.78
CA GLU A 38 -6.67 5.48 3.94
C GLU A 38 -6.56 6.85 4.59
N ASP A 39 -5.41 7.49 4.46
CA ASP A 39 -5.16 8.80 5.04
C ASP A 39 -4.08 9.54 4.24
N ASN A 40 -4.24 10.85 4.12
CA ASN A 40 -3.26 11.75 3.54
C ASN A 40 -3.49 13.11 4.21
N LYS A 41 -2.70 13.40 5.25
CA LYS A 41 -2.92 14.58 6.07
C LYS A 41 -1.66 15.41 6.25
N VAL A 42 -1.84 16.66 6.62
CA VAL A 42 -0.74 17.56 6.95
C VAL A 42 -0.05 17.06 8.23
N MET A 43 1.26 16.86 8.14
CA MET A 43 2.07 16.46 9.30
C MET A 43 2.88 17.63 9.85
N GLU A 44 3.29 18.52 8.98
CA GLU A 44 4.00 19.74 9.37
C GLU A 44 3.55 20.89 8.49
N TYR A 45 3.20 22.01 9.11
CA TYR A 45 2.73 23.20 8.43
C TYR A 45 3.50 24.42 9.00
N THR A 46 4.30 25.06 8.14
CA THR A 46 5.09 26.24 8.49
C THR A 46 5.11 27.22 7.33
N ASP A 47 5.31 28.50 7.62
CA ASP A 47 5.35 29.57 6.61
C ASP A 47 4.12 29.57 5.70
N MET A 48 2.93 29.24 6.29
CA MET A 48 1.65 29.18 5.61
C MET A 48 1.60 28.11 4.49
N GLU A 49 2.48 27.12 4.54
CA GLU A 49 2.52 26.01 3.59
C GLU A 49 2.65 24.66 4.28
N GLU A 50 2.08 23.65 3.66
CA GLU A 50 2.30 22.26 4.03
C GLU A 50 3.74 21.86 3.71
N GLN A 51 4.50 21.40 4.71
CA GLN A 51 5.89 20.98 4.54
C GLN A 51 6.02 19.46 4.45
N LYS A 52 5.26 18.72 5.25
CA LYS A 52 5.29 17.28 5.29
C LYS A 52 3.87 16.73 5.31
N ALA A 53 3.67 15.63 4.62
CA ALA A 53 2.41 14.89 4.60
C ALA A 53 2.59 13.51 5.23
N TYR A 54 1.55 13.06 5.93
CA TYR A 54 1.43 11.70 6.40
C TYR A 54 0.52 10.95 5.45
N CYS A 55 0.97 9.79 4.95
CA CYS A 55 0.19 8.93 4.08
C CYS A 55 0.06 7.55 4.69
N ARG A 56 -1.15 6.97 4.61
CA ARG A 56 -1.40 5.59 5.02
C ARG A 56 -2.12 4.85 3.92
N TYR A 57 -1.61 3.67 3.60
CA TYR A 57 -2.18 2.78 2.58
C TYR A 57 -2.55 1.44 3.18
N ARG A 58 -3.69 0.91 2.74
CA ARG A 58 -4.08 -0.47 2.99
C ARG A 58 -3.90 -1.24 1.69
N ILE A 59 -3.26 -2.39 1.78
CA ILE A 59 -3.04 -3.29 0.66
C ILE A 59 -3.64 -4.64 1.02
N ASP A 60 -4.59 -5.10 0.22
CA ASP A 60 -5.26 -6.39 0.38
C ASP A 60 -4.80 -7.33 -0.72
N ILE A 61 -4.48 -8.55 -0.32
CA ILE A 61 -4.02 -9.61 -1.23
C ILE A 61 -4.98 -10.79 -1.11
N TRP A 62 -5.52 -11.22 -2.25
CA TRP A 62 -6.31 -12.45 -2.35
C TRP A 62 -5.58 -13.46 -3.20
N ALA A 63 -5.53 -14.71 -2.77
CA ALA A 63 -4.92 -15.80 -3.50
C ALA A 63 -5.70 -17.09 -3.28
N ARG A 64 -5.68 -17.98 -4.26
CA ARG A 64 -6.39 -19.26 -4.16
C ARG A 64 -5.73 -20.19 -3.17
N LYS A 65 -4.41 -20.22 -3.09
CA LYS A 65 -3.65 -21.14 -2.22
C LYS A 65 -3.05 -20.41 -1.03
N SER A 66 -2.03 -19.60 -1.25
CA SER A 66 -1.30 -18.91 -0.19
C SER A 66 -0.98 -17.49 -0.59
N THR A 67 -1.09 -16.56 0.35
CA THR A 67 -0.72 -15.17 0.18
C THR A 67 0.72 -14.88 0.61
N SER A 68 1.43 -15.86 1.19
CA SER A 68 2.72 -15.62 1.85
C SER A 68 3.80 -15.10 0.91
N THR A 69 3.98 -15.74 -0.23
CA THR A 69 4.99 -15.32 -1.22
C THR A 69 4.67 -13.94 -1.79
N ALA A 70 3.39 -13.71 -2.13
CA ALA A 70 2.94 -12.43 -2.63
C ALA A 70 3.11 -11.32 -1.59
N ALA A 71 2.82 -11.61 -0.32
CA ALA A 71 2.99 -10.64 0.76
C ALA A 71 4.44 -10.18 0.93
N VAL A 72 5.39 -11.11 0.83
CA VAL A 72 6.82 -10.77 0.90
C VAL A 72 7.23 -9.91 -0.30
N ALA A 73 6.74 -10.23 -1.49
CA ALA A 73 7.02 -9.45 -2.70
C ALA A 73 6.41 -8.05 -2.62
N VAL A 74 5.18 -7.93 -2.13
CA VAL A 74 4.51 -6.65 -1.90
C VAL A 74 5.29 -5.81 -0.89
N ASP A 75 5.68 -6.42 0.23
CA ASP A 75 6.43 -5.72 1.26
C ASP A 75 7.74 -5.15 0.72
N ARG A 76 8.47 -5.95 -0.05
CA ARG A 76 9.73 -5.51 -0.66
C ARG A 76 9.51 -4.33 -1.62
N ALA A 77 8.50 -4.42 -2.48
CA ALA A 77 8.21 -3.40 -3.47
C ALA A 77 7.75 -2.09 -2.83
N VAL A 78 6.85 -2.17 -1.85
CA VAL A 78 6.29 -1.00 -1.18
C VAL A 78 7.30 -0.35 -0.23
N ALA A 79 8.08 -1.16 0.49
CA ALA A 79 9.14 -0.65 1.36
C ALA A 79 10.21 0.11 0.58
N ALA A 80 10.48 -0.28 -0.66
CA ALA A 80 11.43 0.44 -1.52
C ALA A 80 11.00 1.88 -1.83
N LEU A 81 9.70 2.18 -1.73
CA LEU A 81 9.17 3.53 -1.88
C LEU A 81 9.33 4.37 -0.60
N GLY A 82 9.70 3.75 0.50
CA GLY A 82 9.84 4.40 1.79
C GLY A 82 8.68 4.20 2.75
N LEU A 83 7.65 3.44 2.36
CA LEU A 83 6.54 3.14 3.25
C LEU A 83 6.95 2.07 4.27
N LYS A 84 6.52 2.26 5.50
CA LYS A 84 6.80 1.36 6.62
C LYS A 84 5.57 0.51 6.92
N ARG A 85 5.75 -0.79 6.98
CA ARG A 85 4.67 -1.70 7.34
C ARG A 85 4.32 -1.54 8.82
N ILE A 86 3.04 -1.29 9.10
CA ILE A 86 2.53 -1.14 10.46
C ILE A 86 1.57 -2.25 10.86
N GLN A 87 1.05 -3.00 9.89
CA GLN A 87 0.15 -4.12 10.16
C GLN A 87 0.23 -5.14 9.02
N CYS A 88 0.13 -6.41 9.37
CA CYS A 88 0.03 -7.50 8.41
C CYS A 88 -0.75 -8.63 9.09
N MET A 89 -1.92 -8.98 8.55
CA MET A 89 -2.79 -9.97 9.16
C MET A 89 -3.55 -10.77 8.12
N ASP A 90 -3.83 -12.01 8.43
CA ASP A 90 -4.75 -12.82 7.65
C ASP A 90 -6.18 -12.47 8.06
N VAL A 91 -7.07 -12.38 7.07
CA VAL A 91 -8.46 -12.03 7.27
C VAL A 91 -9.32 -13.14 6.68
N GLU A 92 -10.38 -13.53 7.38
CA GLU A 92 -11.35 -14.46 6.83
C GLU A 92 -12.12 -13.80 5.70
N ASP A 93 -12.32 -14.55 4.62
CA ASP A 93 -13.03 -14.05 3.45
C ASP A 93 -14.12 -15.06 3.04
N PRO A 94 -15.39 -14.62 2.90
CA PRO A 94 -16.49 -15.51 2.53
C PRO A 94 -16.32 -16.15 1.15
N SER A 95 -15.48 -15.58 0.29
CA SER A 95 -15.23 -16.12 -1.05
C SER A 95 -14.48 -17.45 -1.06
N GLY A 96 -13.86 -17.82 0.06
CA GLY A 96 -12.98 -18.97 0.16
C GLY A 96 -11.55 -18.73 -0.28
N TYR A 97 -11.25 -17.55 -0.82
CA TYR A 97 -9.86 -17.16 -1.13
C TYR A 97 -9.11 -16.85 0.16
N LYS A 98 -7.80 -17.08 0.14
CA LYS A 98 -6.93 -16.58 1.20
C LYS A 98 -6.81 -15.08 1.05
N HIS A 99 -6.97 -14.34 2.14
CA HIS A 99 -6.95 -12.89 2.15
C HIS A 99 -5.97 -12.41 3.22
N LYS A 100 -5.02 -11.58 2.79
CA LYS A 100 -4.08 -10.92 3.70
C LYS A 100 -4.23 -9.42 3.57
N GLN A 101 -4.31 -8.74 4.71
CA GLN A 101 -4.44 -7.29 4.78
C GLN A 101 -3.17 -6.70 5.39
N MET A 102 -2.58 -5.72 4.68
CA MET A 102 -1.35 -5.06 5.10
C MET A 102 -1.57 -3.55 5.12
N ARG A 103 -1.02 -2.89 6.14
CA ARG A 103 -1.06 -1.43 6.23
C ARG A 103 0.34 -0.87 6.28
N TYR A 104 0.50 0.27 5.61
CA TYR A 104 1.77 0.98 5.48
C TYR A 104 1.56 2.46 5.74
N GLU A 105 2.60 3.09 6.29
CA GLU A 105 2.58 4.54 6.49
C GLU A 105 3.92 5.16 6.12
N MET A 106 3.91 6.46 5.84
CA MET A 106 5.12 7.25 5.68
C MET A 106 4.85 8.72 5.96
N VAL A 107 5.88 9.44 6.36
CA VAL A 107 5.92 10.89 6.38
C VAL A 107 6.84 11.33 5.27
N ILE A 108 6.37 12.19 4.39
CA ILE A 108 7.09 12.58 3.19
C ILE A 108 7.13 14.10 3.06
N ASP A 109 8.29 14.64 2.65
CA ASP A 109 8.43 16.06 2.33
C ASP A 109 7.68 16.36 1.02
N VAL A 110 6.78 17.34 1.06
CA VAL A 110 5.91 17.66 -0.07
C VAL A 110 6.68 18.19 -1.27
N LYS A 111 7.78 18.90 -1.04
CA LYS A 111 8.58 19.51 -2.11
C LYS A 111 9.67 18.59 -2.63
N THR A 112 10.42 17.96 -1.72
CA THR A 112 11.59 17.15 -2.10
C THR A 112 11.27 15.68 -2.29
N LYS A 113 10.11 15.23 -1.80
CA LYS A 113 9.69 13.82 -1.73
C LYS A 113 10.61 12.95 -0.87
N GLN A 114 11.40 13.59 0.00
CA GLN A 114 12.20 12.83 0.96
C GLN A 114 11.30 12.20 2.02
N VAL A 115 11.48 10.90 2.23
CA VAL A 115 10.72 10.14 3.22
C VAL A 115 11.44 10.15 4.55
N TYR A 116 10.71 10.38 5.62
CA TYR A 116 11.22 10.38 6.98
C TYR A 116 10.78 9.11 7.69
N HIS A 117 11.75 8.42 8.31
CA HIS A 117 11.48 7.22 9.10
C HIS A 117 11.78 7.49 10.57
N ASN A 118 10.79 7.30 11.41
CA ASN A 118 10.94 7.26 12.86
C ASN A 118 11.03 5.80 13.30
N TYR A 119 12.23 5.39 13.59
CA TYR A 119 12.48 4.05 14.12
C TYR A 119 12.73 4.08 15.62
#